data_5a27bfebadfe703ce45cfa31ed5c5c3d
#
_entry.id   5a27bfebadfe703ce45cfa31ed5c5c3d
#
_cell.length_a   1.000
_cell.length_b   1.000
_cell.length_c   1.000
_cell.angle_alpha   90.00
_cell.angle_beta   90.00
_cell.angle_gamma   90.00
#
_symmetry.space_group_name_H-M   'P 1'
#
loop_
_entity.id
_entity.type
_entity.pdbx_description
1 polymer ?
#
loop_
_entity_poly.entity_id
_entity_poly.type
_entity_poly.pdbx_seq_one_letter_code
_entity_poly.pdbx_strand_id
1 'polypeptide(L)'
;RQMCIRDRITTEAAAEILAEIEKLDIFADVKTSDFEAGVTSGNIQYIPDEVYTAFVNEVKNQSVLFGEEVNKDVAIVYSPLNGTGLKPVTRTLKEMGYTNITVVKEQEQPDGNFPTCPYPNPEIKEAMALGMEYAKKCNADLLLATDPDCDRVGIAVKNKAGKYELLTGNQTGMLLLDYICCQRVKHGKMPADPVMVK
;
A
#
# COMPACT_ATOMS: atom_id res chain seq x y z
N ARG A 1 19.66 4.28 6.03
CA ARG A 1 20.10 5.28 7.03
C ARG A 1 19.19 6.50 7.07
N GLN A 2 18.72 6.99 5.91
CA GLN A 2 17.79 8.12 5.83
C GLN A 2 16.54 7.92 6.70
N MET A 3 15.96 6.73 6.67
CA MET A 3 14.77 6.42 7.48
C MET A 3 15.10 6.21 8.97
N CYS A 4 16.28 5.67 9.28
CA CYS A 4 16.68 5.38 10.65
C CYS A 4 16.88 6.64 11.51
N ILE A 5 17.33 7.74 10.93
CA ILE A 5 17.55 9.02 11.62
C ILE A 5 16.40 10.02 11.45
N ARG A 6 15.36 9.63 10.71
CA ARG A 6 14.17 10.46 10.38
C ARG A 6 14.52 11.81 9.75
N ASP A 7 15.64 11.87 9.04
CA ASP A 7 16.11 13.07 8.37
C ASP A 7 16.42 12.79 6.89
N ARG A 8 16.38 13.82 6.08
CA ARG A 8 16.74 13.75 4.67
C ARG A 8 18.20 14.13 4.52
N ILE A 9 18.94 13.40 3.68
CA ILE A 9 20.29 13.79 3.29
C ILE A 9 20.23 15.07 2.47
N THR A 10 21.24 15.93 2.64
CA THR A 10 21.38 17.13 1.84
C THR A 10 21.81 16.79 0.42
N THR A 11 21.67 17.75 -0.50
CA THR A 11 22.13 17.60 -1.89
C THR A 11 23.62 17.35 -1.98
N GLU A 12 24.43 17.97 -1.10
CA GLU A 12 25.87 17.77 -1.01
C GLU A 12 26.22 16.36 -0.59
N ALA A 13 25.58 15.85 0.48
CA ALA A 13 25.78 14.46 0.93
C ALA A 13 25.31 13.44 -0.12
N ALA A 14 24.25 13.73 -0.86
CA ALA A 14 23.81 12.89 -1.97
C ALA A 14 24.83 12.86 -3.11
N ALA A 15 25.43 13.99 -3.45
CA ALA A 15 26.48 14.08 -4.47
C ALA A 15 27.74 13.30 -4.07
N GLU A 16 28.16 13.37 -2.80
CA GLU A 16 29.29 12.57 -2.29
C GLU A 16 29.01 11.06 -2.38
N ILE A 17 27.79 10.62 -2.02
CA ILE A 17 27.39 9.20 -2.13
C ILE A 17 27.38 8.76 -3.60
N LEU A 18 26.83 9.57 -4.50
CA LEU A 18 26.82 9.27 -5.94
C LEU A 18 28.25 9.17 -6.49
N ALA A 19 29.14 10.07 -6.12
CA ALA A 19 30.56 10.02 -6.54
C ALA A 19 31.28 8.75 -6.08
N GLU A 20 30.91 8.18 -4.92
CA GLU A 20 31.44 6.88 -4.50
C GLU A 20 30.82 5.71 -5.29
N ILE A 21 29.52 5.78 -5.59
CA ILE A 21 28.84 4.75 -6.41
C ILE A 21 29.40 4.73 -7.83
N GLU A 22 29.67 5.88 -8.45
CA GLU A 22 30.22 5.99 -9.79
C GLU A 22 31.62 5.36 -9.96
N LYS A 23 32.36 5.13 -8.87
CA LYS A 23 33.64 4.44 -8.87
C LYS A 23 33.50 2.91 -8.97
N LEU A 24 32.30 2.38 -8.77
CA LEU A 24 32.04 0.95 -8.73
C LEU A 24 31.58 0.43 -10.10
N ASP A 25 32.07 -0.74 -10.48
CA ASP A 25 31.46 -1.53 -11.54
C ASP A 25 30.25 -2.30 -10.98
N ILE A 26 29.05 -1.95 -11.48
CA ILE A 26 27.78 -2.49 -10.97
C ILE A 26 27.62 -4.01 -11.16
N PHE A 27 28.47 -4.64 -11.97
CA PHE A 27 28.48 -6.10 -12.15
C PHE A 27 29.68 -6.77 -11.47
N ALA A 28 30.88 -6.18 -11.55
CA ALA A 28 32.08 -6.80 -11.03
C ALA A 28 32.27 -6.58 -9.52
N ASP A 29 31.84 -5.43 -8.99
CA ASP A 29 32.04 -5.07 -7.57
C ASP A 29 30.91 -5.51 -6.64
N VAL A 30 29.79 -6.05 -7.18
CA VAL A 30 28.71 -6.60 -6.37
C VAL A 30 29.15 -7.91 -5.73
N LYS A 31 29.28 -7.90 -4.42
CA LYS A 31 29.57 -9.12 -3.64
C LYS A 31 28.32 -9.95 -3.47
N THR A 32 28.35 -11.18 -3.94
CA THR A 32 27.25 -12.12 -3.81
C THR A 32 27.61 -13.23 -2.81
N SER A 33 26.60 -13.84 -2.22
CA SER A 33 26.72 -15.03 -1.39
C SER A 33 25.60 -16.00 -1.72
N ASP A 34 25.80 -17.27 -1.33
CA ASP A 34 24.74 -18.26 -1.46
C ASP A 34 23.59 -17.96 -0.50
N PHE A 35 22.36 -17.95 -1.02
CA PHE A 35 21.16 -17.60 -0.26
C PHE A 35 20.87 -18.63 0.83
N GLU A 36 20.91 -19.92 0.50
CA GLU A 36 20.59 -21.00 1.45
C GLU A 36 21.63 -21.09 2.57
N ALA A 37 22.90 -20.86 2.25
CA ALA A 37 23.93 -20.75 3.27
C ALA A 37 23.73 -19.55 4.17
N GLY A 38 23.25 -18.42 3.62
CA GLY A 38 22.88 -17.23 4.37
C GLY A 38 21.71 -17.48 5.34
N VAL A 39 20.69 -18.19 4.90
CA VAL A 39 19.54 -18.59 5.73
C VAL A 39 20.00 -19.56 6.83
N THR A 40 20.79 -20.58 6.47
CA THR A 40 21.26 -21.60 7.41
C THR A 40 22.16 -21.01 8.51
N SER A 41 23.00 -20.02 8.17
CA SER A 41 23.86 -19.34 9.13
C SER A 41 23.14 -18.26 9.96
N GLY A 42 21.88 -17.94 9.63
CA GLY A 42 21.12 -16.89 10.28
C GLY A 42 21.46 -15.46 9.83
N ASN A 43 22.34 -15.30 8.83
CA ASN A 43 22.65 -13.98 8.25
C ASN A 43 21.49 -13.44 7.41
N ILE A 44 20.65 -14.33 6.87
CA ILE A 44 19.39 -13.99 6.18
C ILE A 44 18.27 -14.60 6.99
N GLN A 45 17.29 -13.77 7.35
CA GLN A 45 16.14 -14.19 8.13
C GLN A 45 14.85 -13.62 7.54
N TYR A 46 13.81 -14.44 7.54
CA TYR A 46 12.47 -13.95 7.24
C TYR A 46 11.90 -13.21 8.43
N ILE A 47 11.14 -12.16 8.16
CA ILE A 47 10.43 -11.40 9.20
C ILE A 47 9.44 -12.33 9.90
N PRO A 48 9.52 -12.53 11.22
CA PRO A 48 8.60 -13.39 11.96
C PRO A 48 7.19 -12.81 12.04
N ASP A 49 6.20 -13.67 12.27
CA ASP A 49 4.78 -13.28 12.26
C ASP A 49 4.43 -12.27 13.37
N GLU A 50 5.18 -12.25 14.48
CA GLU A 50 5.00 -11.27 15.56
C GLU A 50 5.23 -9.83 15.08
N VAL A 51 6.23 -9.60 14.22
CA VAL A 51 6.49 -8.27 13.63
C VAL A 51 5.35 -7.88 12.70
N TYR A 52 4.87 -8.84 11.90
CA TYR A 52 3.72 -8.64 11.04
C TYR A 52 2.46 -8.30 11.84
N THR A 53 2.22 -9.04 12.90
CA THR A 53 1.08 -8.81 13.81
C THR A 53 1.18 -7.44 14.47
N ALA A 54 2.36 -7.05 14.95
CA ALA A 54 2.58 -5.72 15.52
C ALA A 54 2.27 -4.61 14.50
N PHE A 55 2.74 -4.74 13.25
CA PHE A 55 2.43 -3.80 12.18
C PHE A 55 0.92 -3.70 11.91
N VAL A 56 0.24 -4.84 11.73
CA VAL A 56 -1.21 -4.86 11.50
C VAL A 56 -1.98 -4.20 12.65
N ASN A 57 -1.57 -4.45 13.89
CA ASN A 57 -2.19 -3.82 15.06
C ASN A 57 -1.98 -2.30 15.06
N GLU A 58 -0.80 -1.81 14.71
CA GLU A 58 -0.57 -0.36 14.58
C GLU A 58 -1.42 0.27 13.48
N VAL A 59 -1.61 -0.40 12.35
CA VAL A 59 -2.52 0.07 11.29
C VAL A 59 -3.96 0.12 11.81
N LYS A 60 -4.43 -0.93 12.50
CA LYS A 60 -5.79 -0.96 13.09
C LYS A 60 -5.99 0.14 14.13
N ASN A 61 -4.97 0.49 14.90
CA ASN A 61 -5.00 1.56 15.89
C ASN A 61 -5.21 2.96 15.27
N GLN A 62 -4.93 3.12 13.95
CA GLN A 62 -5.20 4.38 13.25
C GLN A 62 -6.68 4.56 12.88
N SER A 63 -7.52 3.56 13.13
CA SER A 63 -8.96 3.67 12.85
C SER A 63 -9.61 4.81 13.63
N VAL A 64 -10.38 5.64 12.92
CA VAL A 64 -11.14 6.75 13.50
C VAL A 64 -12.62 6.40 13.73
N LEU A 65 -12.96 5.12 13.73
CA LEU A 65 -14.31 4.66 14.05
C LEU A 65 -14.67 4.83 15.54
N PHE A 66 -13.67 4.83 16.42
CA PHE A 66 -13.83 5.00 17.87
C PHE A 66 -14.92 4.14 18.49
N GLY A 67 -15.07 2.91 17.98
CA GLY A 67 -16.07 1.95 18.47
C GLY A 67 -17.42 2.02 17.75
N GLU A 68 -17.60 2.87 16.76
CA GLU A 68 -18.80 2.85 15.93
C GLU A 68 -18.89 1.58 15.09
N GLU A 69 -20.07 1.01 15.04
CA GLU A 69 -20.39 -0.09 14.13
C GLU A 69 -20.68 0.46 12.74
N VAL A 70 -20.02 -0.11 11.74
CA VAL A 70 -20.24 0.20 10.33
C VAL A 70 -20.57 -1.07 9.57
N ASN A 71 -21.29 -0.94 8.46
CA ASN A 71 -21.51 -2.06 7.56
C ASN A 71 -20.16 -2.46 6.94
N LYS A 72 -19.76 -3.71 7.17
CA LYS A 72 -18.53 -4.30 6.65
C LYS A 72 -18.76 -5.26 5.49
N ASP A 73 -20.02 -5.45 5.10
CA ASP A 73 -20.40 -6.23 3.92
C ASP A 73 -20.25 -5.39 2.66
N VAL A 74 -19.02 -4.96 2.42
CA VAL A 74 -18.60 -4.20 1.22
C VAL A 74 -17.84 -5.16 0.32
N ALA A 75 -18.28 -5.29 -0.92
CA ALA A 75 -17.60 -6.10 -1.92
C ALA A 75 -16.37 -5.36 -2.44
N ILE A 76 -15.18 -5.84 -2.07
CA ILE A 76 -13.90 -5.22 -2.39
C ILE A 76 -13.16 -6.08 -3.42
N VAL A 77 -12.72 -5.47 -4.52
CA VAL A 77 -11.69 -6.04 -5.38
C VAL A 77 -10.35 -5.41 -4.97
N TYR A 78 -9.33 -6.22 -4.80
CA TYR A 78 -7.99 -5.74 -4.46
C TYR A 78 -6.93 -6.23 -5.43
N SER A 79 -6.06 -5.34 -5.88
CA SER A 79 -4.86 -5.67 -6.63
C SER A 79 -3.60 -5.12 -5.96
N PRO A 80 -2.61 -5.97 -5.63
CA PRO A 80 -1.29 -5.53 -5.21
C PRO A 80 -0.37 -5.13 -6.38
N LEU A 81 -0.84 -5.14 -7.63
CA LEU A 81 -0.07 -4.84 -8.85
C LEU A 81 1.29 -5.57 -8.90
N ASN A 82 1.28 -6.89 -8.63
CA ASN A 82 2.47 -7.75 -8.54
C ASN A 82 3.51 -7.26 -7.49
N GLY A 83 3.05 -6.59 -6.44
CA GLY A 83 3.88 -6.03 -5.38
C GLY A 83 3.72 -6.70 -4.02
N THR A 84 4.19 -6.01 -3.00
CA THR A 84 4.30 -6.53 -1.61
C THR A 84 3.01 -6.43 -0.80
N GLY A 85 1.99 -5.71 -1.30
CA GLY A 85 0.79 -5.36 -0.55
C GLY A 85 -0.16 -6.52 -0.23
N LEU A 86 -0.06 -7.67 -0.92
CA LEU A 86 -1.02 -8.77 -0.78
C LEU A 86 -1.28 -9.15 0.69
N LYS A 87 -0.24 -9.56 1.39
CA LYS A 87 -0.35 -10.07 2.75
C LYS A 87 -0.77 -8.99 3.77
N PRO A 88 -0.13 -7.80 3.83
CA PRO A 88 -0.49 -6.79 4.82
C PRO A 88 -1.90 -6.22 4.61
N VAL A 89 -2.29 -5.91 3.38
CA VAL A 89 -3.59 -5.30 3.09
C VAL A 89 -4.72 -6.28 3.34
N THR A 90 -4.64 -7.50 2.78
CA THR A 90 -5.71 -8.50 2.95
C THR A 90 -5.84 -8.96 4.40
N ARG A 91 -4.73 -9.10 5.14
CA ARG A 91 -4.76 -9.43 6.56
C ARG A 91 -5.41 -8.33 7.37
N THR A 92 -5.00 -7.08 7.18
CA THR A 92 -5.58 -5.94 7.88
C THR A 92 -7.08 -5.81 7.64
N LEU A 93 -7.51 -5.87 6.37
CA LEU A 93 -8.93 -5.79 6.03
C LEU A 93 -9.74 -6.92 6.69
N LYS A 94 -9.24 -8.16 6.63
CA LYS A 94 -9.91 -9.31 7.27
C LYS A 94 -9.99 -9.16 8.78
N GLU A 95 -8.92 -8.76 9.44
CA GLU A 95 -8.91 -8.55 10.89
C GLU A 95 -9.77 -7.36 11.33
N MET A 96 -10.03 -6.40 10.44
CA MET A 96 -11.00 -5.33 10.64
C MET A 96 -12.44 -5.76 10.33
N GLY A 97 -12.67 -6.99 9.85
CA GLY A 97 -13.99 -7.57 9.57
C GLY A 97 -14.48 -7.42 8.13
N TYR A 98 -13.66 -6.88 7.22
CA TYR A 98 -13.96 -6.86 5.78
C TYR A 98 -13.53 -8.19 5.15
N THR A 99 -14.49 -9.09 4.94
CA THR A 99 -14.20 -10.45 4.47
C THR A 99 -14.57 -10.71 3.02
N ASN A 100 -15.39 -9.83 2.42
CA ASN A 100 -15.83 -9.93 1.03
C ASN A 100 -14.77 -9.31 0.09
N ILE A 101 -13.62 -9.98 -0.02
CA ILE A 101 -12.46 -9.50 -0.77
C ILE A 101 -12.15 -10.46 -1.90
N THR A 102 -12.13 -9.96 -3.13
CA THR A 102 -11.67 -10.66 -4.33
C THR A 102 -10.32 -10.09 -4.75
N VAL A 103 -9.28 -10.92 -4.77
CA VAL A 103 -7.95 -10.51 -5.25
C VAL A 103 -7.83 -10.76 -6.75
N VAL A 104 -7.20 -9.81 -7.46
CA VAL A 104 -6.89 -9.95 -8.89
C VAL A 104 -5.76 -10.96 -9.05
N LYS A 105 -6.08 -12.17 -9.51
CA LYS A 105 -5.17 -13.32 -9.51
C LYS A 105 -3.90 -13.13 -10.32
N GLU A 106 -3.98 -12.51 -11.48
CA GLU A 106 -2.86 -12.27 -12.38
C GLU A 106 -1.85 -11.27 -11.81
N GLN A 107 -2.28 -10.50 -10.80
CA GLN A 107 -1.48 -9.47 -10.13
C GLN A 107 -1.20 -9.79 -8.67
N GLU A 108 -1.59 -10.97 -8.20
CA GLU A 108 -1.55 -11.36 -6.80
C GLU A 108 -0.12 -11.56 -6.28
N GLN A 109 0.71 -12.26 -7.06
CA GLN A 109 2.07 -12.58 -6.64
C GLN A 109 3.07 -11.54 -7.14
N PRO A 110 4.13 -11.26 -6.35
CA PRO A 110 5.22 -10.41 -6.81
C PRO A 110 5.84 -10.92 -8.11
N ASP A 111 5.92 -10.06 -9.11
CA ASP A 111 6.56 -10.34 -10.40
C ASP A 111 7.20 -9.07 -10.96
N GLY A 112 8.53 -9.03 -10.98
CA GLY A 112 9.29 -7.89 -11.48
C GLY A 112 9.18 -7.64 -12.98
N ASN A 113 8.56 -8.55 -13.75
CA ASN A 113 8.29 -8.33 -15.17
C ASN A 113 6.96 -7.60 -15.42
N PHE A 114 6.08 -7.49 -14.41
CA PHE A 114 4.78 -6.83 -14.49
C PHE A 114 3.96 -7.19 -15.73
N PRO A 115 3.65 -8.47 -15.98
CA PRO A 115 3.16 -8.96 -17.27
C PRO A 115 1.81 -8.36 -17.69
N THR A 116 1.01 -7.91 -16.73
CA THR A 116 -0.31 -7.32 -16.98
C THR A 116 -0.35 -5.81 -16.81
N CYS A 117 0.74 -5.19 -16.30
CA CYS A 117 0.79 -3.77 -15.98
C CYS A 117 2.23 -3.24 -16.03
N PRO A 118 2.79 -2.92 -17.20
CA PRO A 118 4.18 -2.44 -17.32
C PRO A 118 4.51 -1.18 -16.51
N TYR A 119 3.50 -0.40 -16.16
CA TYR A 119 3.61 0.80 -15.32
C TYR A 119 2.67 0.66 -14.11
N PRO A 120 3.10 -0.03 -13.03
CA PRO A 120 2.23 -0.38 -11.91
C PRO A 120 1.98 0.80 -10.96
N ASN A 121 1.44 1.88 -11.50
CA ASN A 121 1.01 3.05 -10.74
C ASN A 121 -0.53 3.05 -10.62
N PRO A 122 -1.10 2.86 -9.43
CA PRO A 122 -2.54 2.75 -9.24
C PRO A 122 -3.32 4.05 -9.49
N GLU A 123 -2.64 5.18 -9.72
CA GLU A 123 -3.27 6.44 -10.08
C GLU A 123 -3.61 6.53 -11.58
N ILE A 124 -3.07 5.62 -12.41
CA ILE A 124 -3.34 5.61 -13.85
C ILE A 124 -4.39 4.56 -14.22
N LYS A 125 -5.20 4.92 -15.21
CA LYS A 125 -6.34 4.11 -15.65
C LYS A 125 -5.92 2.74 -16.17
N GLU A 126 -4.81 2.68 -16.88
CA GLU A 126 -4.25 1.48 -17.48
C GLU A 126 -3.88 0.44 -16.41
N ALA A 127 -3.26 0.87 -15.32
CA ALA A 127 -2.92 0.00 -14.20
C ALA A 127 -4.17 -0.57 -13.51
N MET A 128 -5.23 0.21 -13.45
CA MET A 128 -6.49 -0.18 -12.81
C MET A 128 -7.42 -1.00 -13.72
N ALA A 129 -7.11 -1.13 -15.01
CA ALA A 129 -8.01 -1.71 -16.00
C ALA A 129 -8.44 -3.13 -15.67
N LEU A 130 -7.49 -4.02 -15.36
CA LEU A 130 -7.79 -5.42 -15.01
C LEU A 130 -8.60 -5.51 -13.70
N GLY A 131 -8.24 -4.72 -12.70
CA GLY A 131 -9.02 -4.61 -11.44
C GLY A 131 -10.45 -4.14 -11.69
N MET A 132 -10.67 -3.18 -12.60
CA MET A 132 -12.01 -2.74 -12.98
C MET A 132 -12.82 -3.81 -13.71
N GLU A 133 -12.18 -4.69 -14.50
CA GLU A 133 -12.85 -5.85 -15.08
C GLU A 133 -13.30 -6.83 -14.01
N TYR A 134 -12.44 -7.13 -13.03
CA TYR A 134 -12.80 -7.94 -11.87
C TYR A 134 -13.95 -7.29 -11.09
N ALA A 135 -13.88 -6.00 -10.80
CA ALA A 135 -14.93 -5.27 -10.09
C ALA A 135 -16.28 -5.36 -10.80
N LYS A 136 -16.30 -5.26 -12.13
CA LYS A 136 -17.52 -5.45 -12.93
C LYS A 136 -18.05 -6.88 -12.83
N LYS A 137 -17.19 -7.89 -12.94
CA LYS A 137 -17.56 -9.31 -12.87
C LYS A 137 -18.15 -9.69 -11.51
N CYS A 138 -17.55 -9.18 -10.42
CA CYS A 138 -17.99 -9.45 -9.04
C CYS A 138 -19.06 -8.48 -8.56
N ASN A 139 -19.44 -7.49 -9.36
CA ASN A 139 -20.33 -6.39 -8.97
C ASN A 139 -19.84 -5.67 -7.68
N ALA A 140 -18.53 -5.48 -7.56
CA ALA A 140 -17.91 -4.92 -6.38
C ALA A 140 -18.32 -3.46 -6.13
N ASP A 141 -18.33 -3.05 -4.87
CA ASP A 141 -18.59 -1.65 -4.48
C ASP A 141 -17.34 -0.80 -4.63
N LEU A 142 -16.17 -1.41 -4.38
CA LEU A 142 -14.89 -0.76 -4.27
C LEU A 142 -13.79 -1.58 -4.96
N LEU A 143 -12.94 -0.91 -5.74
CA LEU A 143 -11.66 -1.42 -6.19
C LEU A 143 -10.55 -0.66 -5.47
N LEU A 144 -9.65 -1.40 -4.85
CA LEU A 144 -8.40 -0.90 -4.28
C LEU A 144 -7.22 -1.48 -5.04
N ALA A 145 -6.20 -0.68 -5.32
CA ALA A 145 -4.92 -1.18 -5.79
C ALA A 145 -3.78 -0.45 -5.08
N THR A 146 -2.70 -1.16 -4.81
CA THR A 146 -1.45 -0.58 -4.29
C THR A 146 -0.35 -0.76 -5.30
N ASP A 147 0.60 0.17 -5.34
CA ASP A 147 1.81 0.00 -6.15
C ASP A 147 2.75 -1.08 -5.57
N PRO A 148 3.83 -1.46 -6.26
CA PRO A 148 4.63 -2.62 -5.86
C PRO A 148 5.29 -2.54 -4.49
N ASP A 149 5.70 -1.36 -4.02
CA ASP A 149 6.26 -1.14 -2.68
C ASP A 149 5.19 -0.72 -1.65
N CYS A 150 3.91 -0.63 -2.10
CA CYS A 150 2.73 -0.43 -1.26
C CYS A 150 2.71 0.93 -0.51
N ASP A 151 3.31 1.99 -1.09
CA ASP A 151 3.28 3.34 -0.52
C ASP A 151 2.20 4.24 -1.13
N ARG A 152 1.54 3.80 -2.21
CA ARG A 152 0.40 4.47 -2.86
C ARG A 152 -0.83 3.59 -2.87
N VAL A 153 -1.98 4.23 -2.96
CA VAL A 153 -3.27 3.56 -3.14
C VAL A 153 -4.09 4.22 -4.25
N GLY A 154 -4.58 3.42 -5.19
CA GLY A 154 -5.58 3.82 -6.15
C GLY A 154 -6.94 3.27 -5.78
N ILE A 155 -7.97 4.07 -6.00
CA ILE A 155 -9.34 3.74 -5.63
C ILE A 155 -10.26 3.96 -6.82
N ALA A 156 -11.08 2.97 -7.14
CA ALA A 156 -12.22 3.18 -8.02
C ALA A 156 -13.51 2.75 -7.32
N VAL A 157 -14.54 3.57 -7.49
CA VAL A 157 -15.84 3.36 -6.88
C VAL A 157 -16.92 3.23 -7.94
N LYS A 158 -17.97 2.49 -7.61
CA LYS A 158 -19.14 2.35 -8.46
C LYS A 158 -20.08 3.54 -8.24
N ASN A 159 -20.33 4.34 -9.26
CA ASN A 159 -21.26 5.45 -9.19
C ASN A 159 -22.72 5.01 -9.25
N LYS A 160 -23.66 5.96 -9.05
CA LYS A 160 -25.11 5.69 -9.09
C LYS A 160 -25.60 5.13 -10.42
N ALA A 161 -24.89 5.38 -11.52
CA ALA A 161 -25.19 4.82 -12.83
C ALA A 161 -24.58 3.43 -13.06
N GLY A 162 -23.95 2.84 -12.04
CA GLY A 162 -23.30 1.52 -12.13
C GLY A 162 -21.95 1.52 -12.84
N LYS A 163 -21.39 2.69 -13.15
CA LYS A 163 -20.08 2.83 -13.80
C LYS A 163 -18.99 3.02 -12.76
N TYR A 164 -17.85 2.37 -12.96
CA TYR A 164 -16.67 2.57 -12.10
C TYR A 164 -15.92 3.84 -12.49
N GLU A 165 -15.61 4.65 -11.49
CA GLU A 165 -14.86 5.90 -11.61
C GLU A 165 -13.61 5.82 -10.76
N LEU A 166 -12.45 6.09 -11.38
CA LEU A 166 -11.18 6.19 -10.69
C LEU A 166 -11.09 7.55 -10.00
N LEU A 167 -10.81 7.54 -8.70
CA LEU A 167 -10.56 8.75 -7.94
C LEU A 167 -9.09 9.15 -8.08
N THR A 168 -8.84 10.45 -8.24
CA THR A 168 -7.48 10.97 -8.18
C THR A 168 -6.94 10.94 -6.75
N GLY A 169 -5.62 10.92 -6.56
CA GLY A 169 -5.02 10.99 -5.23
C GLY A 169 -5.48 12.21 -4.43
N ASN A 170 -5.67 13.36 -5.10
CA ASN A 170 -6.20 14.57 -4.45
C ASN A 170 -7.65 14.39 -3.98
N GLN A 171 -8.52 13.77 -4.79
CA GLN A 171 -9.90 13.50 -4.38
C GLN A 171 -9.93 12.53 -3.20
N THR A 172 -9.15 11.46 -3.27
CA THR A 172 -9.03 10.49 -2.18
C THR A 172 -8.53 11.16 -0.89
N GLY A 173 -7.47 11.98 -0.99
CA GLY A 173 -6.92 12.71 0.16
C GLY A 173 -7.93 13.65 0.81
N MET A 174 -8.72 14.38 0.01
CA MET A 174 -9.75 15.27 0.54
C MET A 174 -10.91 14.53 1.20
N LEU A 175 -11.34 13.39 0.62
CA LEU A 175 -12.37 12.55 1.23
C LEU A 175 -11.89 11.95 2.56
N LEU A 176 -10.65 11.49 2.63
CA LEU A 176 -10.04 10.98 3.87
C LEU A 176 -9.91 12.08 4.92
N LEU A 177 -9.48 13.28 4.53
CA LEU A 177 -9.36 14.42 5.44
C LEU A 177 -10.70 14.78 6.06
N ASP A 178 -11.73 14.94 5.21
CA ASP A 178 -13.10 15.25 5.66
C ASP A 178 -13.60 14.17 6.64
N TYR A 179 -13.50 12.91 6.26
CA TYR A 179 -13.93 11.79 7.09
C TYR A 179 -13.19 11.76 8.45
N ILE A 180 -11.86 11.86 8.45
CA ILE A 180 -11.06 11.83 9.68
C ILE A 180 -11.41 13.01 10.59
N CYS A 181 -11.53 14.22 10.03
CA CYS A 181 -11.90 15.41 10.80
C CYS A 181 -13.31 15.28 11.38
N CYS A 182 -14.28 14.86 10.58
CA CYS A 182 -15.66 14.68 11.04
C CYS A 182 -15.74 13.65 12.19
N GLN A 183 -15.08 12.51 12.05
CA GLN A 183 -15.07 11.48 13.09
C GLN A 183 -14.37 11.96 14.36
N ARG A 184 -13.23 12.63 14.24
CA ARG A 184 -12.51 13.16 15.40
C ARG A 184 -13.31 14.24 16.14
N VAL A 185 -13.98 15.14 15.42
CA VAL A 185 -14.88 16.17 16.02
C VAL A 185 -16.05 15.48 16.73
N LYS A 186 -16.72 14.55 16.04
CA LYS A 186 -17.88 13.81 16.58
C LYS A 186 -17.56 13.12 17.90
N HIS A 187 -16.37 12.56 18.04
CA HIS A 187 -15.94 11.80 19.22
C HIS A 187 -15.10 12.61 20.22
N GLY A 188 -14.96 13.92 20.03
CA GLY A 188 -14.15 14.78 20.91
C GLY A 188 -12.65 14.41 20.92
N LYS A 189 -12.16 13.88 19.80
CA LYS A 189 -10.76 13.44 19.62
C LYS A 189 -9.97 14.36 18.69
N MET A 190 -10.52 15.51 18.30
CA MET A 190 -9.82 16.48 17.48
C MET A 190 -8.69 17.12 18.28
N PRO A 191 -7.45 17.16 17.76
CA PRO A 191 -6.36 17.91 18.41
C PRO A 191 -6.70 19.39 18.55
N ALA A 192 -6.10 20.06 19.56
CA ALA A 192 -6.29 21.49 19.74
C ALA A 192 -5.70 22.33 18.59
N ASP A 193 -4.63 21.84 17.99
CA ASP A 193 -3.94 22.46 16.84
C ASP A 193 -3.74 21.42 15.72
N PRO A 194 -4.79 21.16 14.92
CA PRO A 194 -4.71 20.15 13.85
C PRO A 194 -3.92 20.68 12.66
N VAL A 195 -2.96 19.89 12.18
CA VAL A 195 -2.15 20.20 11.01
C VAL A 195 -2.33 19.12 9.95
N MET A 196 -2.56 19.53 8.71
CA MET A 196 -2.55 18.67 7.54
C MET A 196 -1.39 19.08 6.63
N VAL A 197 -0.59 18.09 6.23
CA VAL A 197 0.50 18.27 5.28
C VAL A 197 0.20 17.47 4.02
N LYS A 198 0.40 18.11 2.88
CA LYS A 198 0.22 17.51 1.56
C LYS A 198 1.53 17.52 0.78
#